data_2d84e26a9dcd36fa78f444b395fca6d2
#
_entry.id   2d84e26a9dcd36fa78f444b395fca6d2
#
_cell.length_a   1.000
_cell.length_b   1.000
_cell.length_c   1.000
_cell.angle_alpha   90.00
_cell.angle_beta   90.00
_cell.angle_gamma   90.00
#
_symmetry.space_group_name_H-M   'P 1'
#
loop_
_entity.id
_entity.type
_entity.pdbx_description
1 polymer ?
#
loop_
_entity_poly.entity_id
_entity_poly.type
_entity_poly.pdbx_seq_one_letter_code
_entity_poly.pdbx_strand_id
1 'polypeptide(L)'
;MRPLLAAALLLTAAAHAQAPSAPAAAPKASPKPEKAPADRAAPARPPEDASASDAALLKGLLWAAEPAPEEIRALAIEDLALLGDARALDPLAAFIWDPNPRIQQAALRAVALFQHRRAEEILGNVVRHPRLPDALKIQALGGLLYQRTPTARRVVQDVAADSRVGYAVQNAARSVASQWEAAAAPAP
;
A
#
# COMPACT_ATOMS: atom_id res chain seq x y z
N MET A 1 -12.54 49.85 -6.60
CA MET A 1 -13.97 49.60 -6.84
C MET A 1 -14.23 48.12 -6.65
N ARG A 2 -14.90 47.76 -5.57
CA ARG A 2 -15.45 46.43 -5.32
C ARG A 2 -16.79 46.29 -6.06
N PRO A 3 -17.21 45.06 -6.45
CA PRO A 3 -18.32 44.52 -5.67
C PRO A 3 -18.16 43.04 -5.24
N LEU A 4 -18.69 42.78 -4.07
CA LEU A 4 -19.10 41.52 -3.48
C LEU A 4 -20.19 40.86 -4.31
N LEU A 5 -20.16 39.51 -4.43
CA LEU A 5 -21.34 38.73 -4.77
C LEU A 5 -21.36 37.48 -3.86
N ALA A 6 -22.42 37.45 -3.08
CA ALA A 6 -22.81 36.38 -2.18
C ALA A 6 -23.32 35.17 -2.98
N ALA A 7 -22.99 33.97 -2.55
CA ALA A 7 -23.61 32.74 -3.05
C ALA A 7 -24.33 32.02 -1.91
N ALA A 8 -25.59 31.75 -2.15
CA ALA A 8 -26.58 31.21 -1.24
C ALA A 8 -26.35 29.72 -0.93
N LEU A 9 -26.52 29.38 0.35
CA LEU A 9 -26.68 28.04 0.89
C LEU A 9 -28.10 27.53 0.52
N LEU A 10 -28.18 26.36 -0.13
CA LEU A 10 -29.41 25.60 -0.25
C LEU A 10 -29.33 24.37 0.62
N LEU A 11 -30.02 24.44 1.76
CA LEU A 11 -30.30 23.34 2.69
C LEU A 11 -31.54 22.59 2.16
N THR A 12 -31.40 21.32 1.77
CA THR A 12 -32.55 20.44 1.50
C THR A 12 -32.68 19.45 2.65
N ALA A 13 -33.74 19.59 3.41
CA ALA A 13 -34.19 18.68 4.45
C ALA A 13 -34.83 17.43 3.83
N ALA A 14 -34.36 16.24 4.20
CA ALA A 14 -35.01 14.98 3.87
C ALA A 14 -35.96 14.56 5.00
N ALA A 15 -37.20 14.35 4.64
CA ALA A 15 -38.33 14.01 5.52
C ALA A 15 -38.18 12.57 6.07
N HIS A 16 -38.43 12.43 7.37
CA HIS A 16 -38.68 11.17 8.06
C HIS A 16 -40.05 10.62 7.69
N ALA A 17 -40.10 9.43 7.12
CA ALA A 17 -41.30 8.64 7.02
C ALA A 17 -41.37 7.65 8.18
N GLN A 18 -42.28 7.87 9.12
CA GLN A 18 -42.68 6.93 10.17
C GLN A 18 -43.62 5.88 9.58
N ALA A 19 -43.30 4.61 9.76
CA ALA A 19 -44.19 3.49 9.49
C ALA A 19 -45.10 3.19 10.72
N PRO A 20 -46.36 2.78 10.52
CA PRO A 20 -47.30 2.58 11.60
C PRO A 20 -47.10 1.26 12.36
N SER A 21 -47.33 1.31 13.65
CA SER A 21 -47.38 0.19 14.58
C SER A 21 -48.58 -0.73 14.29
N ALA A 22 -48.37 -2.04 14.27
CA ALA A 22 -49.41 -3.06 14.28
C ALA A 22 -49.40 -3.82 15.63
N PRO A 23 -50.58 -4.37 16.09
CA PRO A 23 -50.82 -4.67 17.49
C PRO A 23 -50.28 -6.02 17.96
N ALA A 24 -50.09 -6.09 19.28
CA ALA A 24 -49.68 -7.25 20.06
C ALA A 24 -50.60 -8.46 19.91
N ALA A 25 -50.07 -9.64 19.69
CA ALA A 25 -50.69 -10.93 19.93
C ALA A 25 -49.85 -11.74 20.91
N ALA A 26 -50.57 -12.34 21.87
CA ALA A 26 -50.13 -12.99 23.09
C ALA A 26 -49.29 -14.29 22.87
N PRO A 27 -48.66 -14.81 23.95
CA PRO A 27 -47.57 -15.77 23.85
C PRO A 27 -48.05 -17.21 23.65
N LYS A 28 -47.51 -17.94 22.68
CA LYS A 28 -47.60 -19.40 22.64
C LYS A 28 -46.23 -20.01 22.86
N ALA A 29 -46.23 -20.86 23.86
CA ALA A 29 -45.30 -21.93 24.25
C ALA A 29 -43.98 -22.05 23.51
N SER A 30 -42.87 -21.93 24.23
CA SER A 30 -41.52 -22.29 23.85
C SER A 30 -41.41 -23.77 23.48
N PRO A 31 -40.93 -24.15 22.34
CA PRO A 31 -40.35 -25.46 22.12
C PRO A 31 -38.94 -25.50 22.74
N LYS A 32 -38.71 -26.57 23.46
CA LYS A 32 -37.44 -27.04 24.04
C LYS A 32 -36.31 -26.89 23.05
N PRO A 33 -35.11 -26.41 23.46
CA PRO A 33 -33.97 -26.33 22.51
C PRO A 33 -33.54 -27.74 22.14
N GLU A 34 -33.85 -28.09 20.92
CA GLU A 34 -33.27 -29.25 20.24
C GLU A 34 -31.78 -28.93 20.02
N LYS A 35 -30.94 -29.82 20.54
CA LYS A 35 -29.50 -29.76 20.42
C LYS A 35 -29.12 -29.66 18.95
N ALA A 36 -28.67 -28.52 18.50
CA ALA A 36 -28.06 -28.33 17.19
C ALA A 36 -26.95 -29.38 17.01
N PRO A 37 -26.90 -30.07 15.88
CA PRO A 37 -25.79 -30.95 15.61
C PRO A 37 -24.50 -30.13 15.54
N ALA A 38 -23.53 -30.61 16.31
CA ALA A 38 -22.20 -30.05 16.40
C ALA A 38 -21.66 -29.67 15.03
N ASP A 39 -21.33 -28.41 14.94
CA ASP A 39 -20.25 -27.82 14.18
C ASP A 39 -19.55 -28.81 13.22
N ARG A 40 -20.03 -28.86 11.97
CA ARG A 40 -19.17 -29.30 10.89
C ARG A 40 -18.21 -28.17 10.64
N ALA A 41 -17.13 -28.16 11.43
CA ALA A 41 -15.93 -27.43 11.06
C ALA A 41 -15.62 -27.80 9.61
N ALA A 42 -15.69 -26.83 8.70
CA ALA A 42 -15.21 -26.99 7.36
C ALA A 42 -13.78 -27.55 7.48
N PRO A 43 -13.41 -28.58 6.73
CA PRO A 43 -12.08 -29.15 6.83
C PRO A 43 -11.08 -28.00 6.61
N ALA A 44 -10.27 -27.71 7.62
CA ALA A 44 -9.16 -26.79 7.49
C ALA A 44 -8.32 -27.29 6.32
N ARG A 45 -8.20 -26.48 5.25
CA ARG A 45 -7.33 -26.80 4.12
C ARG A 45 -5.93 -27.05 4.68
N PRO A 46 -5.27 -28.12 4.27
CA PRO A 46 -3.90 -28.36 4.66
C PRO A 46 -3.04 -27.14 4.27
N PRO A 47 -2.07 -26.73 5.10
CA PRO A 47 -1.20 -25.59 4.80
C PRO A 47 -0.42 -25.71 3.49
N GLU A 48 -0.25 -26.92 2.98
CA GLU A 48 0.38 -27.20 1.68
C GLU A 48 -0.43 -26.69 0.48
N ASP A 49 -1.76 -26.72 0.55
CA ASP A 49 -2.63 -26.24 -0.53
C ASP A 49 -2.61 -24.69 -0.64
N ALA A 50 -2.49 -23.99 0.47
CA ALA A 50 -2.37 -22.54 0.47
C ALA A 50 -1.05 -22.08 -0.19
N SER A 51 0.07 -22.71 0.16
CA SER A 51 1.39 -22.41 -0.43
C SER A 51 1.44 -22.69 -1.95
N ALA A 52 0.80 -23.76 -2.42
CA ALA A 52 0.70 -24.07 -3.84
C ALA A 52 -0.17 -23.05 -4.58
N SER A 53 -1.27 -22.61 -3.97
CA SER A 53 -2.16 -21.56 -4.51
C SER A 53 -1.44 -20.22 -4.64
N ASP A 54 -0.69 -19.82 -3.60
CA ASP A 54 0.06 -18.56 -3.59
C ASP A 54 1.19 -18.58 -4.64
N ALA A 55 1.88 -19.71 -4.80
CA ALA A 55 2.88 -19.88 -5.85
C ALA A 55 2.29 -19.78 -7.26
N ALA A 56 1.07 -20.31 -7.48
CA ALA A 56 0.39 -20.20 -8.75
C ALA A 56 -0.06 -18.76 -9.04
N LEU A 57 -0.59 -18.04 -8.02
CA LEU A 57 -0.94 -16.65 -8.12
C LEU A 57 0.28 -15.78 -8.43
N LEU A 58 1.36 -15.95 -7.70
CA LEU A 58 2.62 -15.25 -7.95
C LEU A 58 3.07 -15.42 -9.39
N LYS A 59 3.09 -16.67 -9.90
CA LYS A 59 3.46 -16.96 -11.29
C LYS A 59 2.51 -16.29 -12.29
N GLY A 60 1.21 -16.30 -12.03
CA GLY A 60 0.20 -15.68 -12.89
C GLY A 60 0.37 -14.15 -12.94
N LEU A 61 0.59 -13.50 -11.81
CA LEU A 61 0.81 -12.06 -11.72
C LEU A 61 2.13 -11.64 -12.39
N LEU A 62 3.20 -12.40 -12.19
CA LEU A 62 4.47 -12.16 -12.88
C LEU A 62 4.33 -12.28 -14.40
N TRP A 63 3.58 -13.28 -14.87
CA TRP A 63 3.29 -13.42 -16.29
C TRP A 63 2.44 -12.26 -16.84
N ALA A 64 1.44 -11.79 -16.10
CA ALA A 64 0.60 -10.66 -16.48
C ALA A 64 1.35 -9.32 -16.44
N ALA A 65 2.42 -9.21 -15.67
CA ALA A 65 3.28 -8.03 -15.64
C ALA A 65 4.25 -7.93 -16.83
N GLU A 66 4.34 -8.98 -17.65
CA GLU A 66 5.15 -9.01 -18.88
C GLU A 66 4.35 -8.49 -20.10
N PRO A 67 4.51 -8.85 -21.33
CA PRO A 67 4.11 -8.11 -22.54
C PRO A 67 2.59 -7.89 -22.67
N ALA A 68 2.00 -7.20 -21.71
CA ALA A 68 0.60 -6.79 -21.70
C ALA A 68 0.49 -5.25 -21.92
N PRO A 69 -0.70 -4.71 -22.18
CA PRO A 69 -0.95 -3.27 -22.15
C PRO A 69 -0.50 -2.64 -20.84
N GLU A 70 -0.06 -1.38 -20.89
CA GLU A 70 0.52 -0.66 -19.75
C GLU A 70 -0.35 -0.73 -18.49
N GLU A 71 -1.66 -0.55 -18.64
CA GLU A 71 -2.62 -0.56 -17.54
C GLU A 71 -2.67 -1.93 -16.84
N ILE A 72 -2.64 -3.00 -17.62
CA ILE A 72 -2.66 -4.38 -17.10
C ILE A 72 -1.34 -4.69 -16.39
N ARG A 73 -0.22 -4.26 -16.96
CA ARG A 73 1.10 -4.43 -16.33
C ARG A 73 1.19 -3.68 -15.01
N ALA A 74 0.75 -2.42 -14.97
CA ALA A 74 0.74 -1.62 -13.75
C ALA A 74 -0.13 -2.25 -12.66
N LEU A 75 -1.32 -2.75 -13.02
CA LEU A 75 -2.23 -3.42 -12.10
C LEU A 75 -1.62 -4.73 -11.55
N ALA A 76 -1.04 -5.57 -12.42
CA ALA A 76 -0.39 -6.81 -12.00
C ALA A 76 0.78 -6.55 -11.04
N ILE A 77 1.55 -5.47 -11.25
CA ILE A 77 2.63 -5.04 -10.36
C ILE A 77 2.09 -4.60 -8.99
N GLU A 78 0.97 -3.89 -8.95
CA GLU A 78 0.30 -3.49 -7.70
C GLU A 78 -0.26 -4.72 -6.95
N ASP A 79 -0.83 -5.67 -7.66
CA ASP A 79 -1.35 -6.93 -7.09
C ASP A 79 -0.23 -7.82 -6.51
N LEU A 80 0.97 -7.80 -7.11
CA LEU A 80 2.15 -8.47 -6.52
C LEU A 80 2.50 -7.93 -5.13
N ALA A 81 2.32 -6.62 -4.91
CA ALA A 81 2.52 -6.04 -3.60
C ALA A 81 1.44 -6.46 -2.60
N LEU A 82 0.19 -6.58 -3.04
CA LEU A 82 -0.93 -7.04 -2.20
C LEU A 82 -0.81 -8.51 -1.82
N LEU A 83 -0.26 -9.34 -2.71
CA LEU A 83 0.06 -10.73 -2.41
C LEU A 83 1.09 -10.86 -1.27
N GLY A 84 2.01 -9.90 -1.16
CA GLY A 84 2.99 -9.81 -0.07
C GLY A 84 4.07 -10.90 -0.10
N ASP A 85 4.20 -11.65 -1.17
CA ASP A 85 5.23 -12.70 -1.31
C ASP A 85 6.59 -12.08 -1.62
N ALA A 86 7.55 -12.24 -0.70
CA ALA A 86 8.89 -11.69 -0.86
C ALA A 86 9.64 -12.16 -2.13
N ARG A 87 9.23 -13.27 -2.72
CA ARG A 87 9.76 -13.76 -4.01
C ARG A 87 9.45 -12.81 -5.17
N ALA A 88 8.45 -11.93 -5.03
CA ALA A 88 8.14 -10.90 -6.00
C ALA A 88 9.15 -9.74 -6.02
N LEU A 89 9.96 -9.56 -4.97
CA LEU A 89 10.85 -8.39 -4.83
C LEU A 89 11.91 -8.30 -5.94
N ASP A 90 12.53 -9.39 -6.33
CA ASP A 90 13.53 -9.36 -7.40
C ASP A 90 12.91 -9.09 -8.79
N PRO A 91 11.79 -9.71 -9.20
CA PRO A 91 11.05 -9.30 -10.38
C PRO A 91 10.60 -7.83 -10.33
N LEU A 92 10.07 -7.35 -9.21
CA LEU A 92 9.68 -5.95 -9.04
C LEU A 92 10.86 -5.00 -9.20
N ALA A 93 12.03 -5.38 -8.69
CA ALA A 93 13.27 -4.60 -8.87
C ALA A 93 13.66 -4.49 -10.35
N ALA A 94 13.41 -5.51 -11.16
CA ALA A 94 13.66 -5.45 -12.60
C ALA A 94 12.75 -4.44 -13.32
N PHE A 95 11.48 -4.32 -12.93
CA PHE A 95 10.55 -3.34 -13.49
C PHE A 95 10.90 -1.88 -13.17
N ILE A 96 11.73 -1.61 -12.18
CA ILE A 96 12.27 -0.24 -11.95
C ILE A 96 13.11 0.26 -13.14
N TRP A 97 13.61 -0.66 -13.95
CA TRP A 97 14.40 -0.36 -15.15
C TRP A 97 13.58 -0.43 -16.45
N ASP A 98 12.28 -0.59 -16.36
CA ASP A 98 11.38 -0.60 -17.52
C ASP A 98 11.50 0.74 -18.30
N PRO A 99 11.47 0.73 -19.63
CA PRO A 99 11.48 1.97 -20.41
C PRO A 99 10.25 2.86 -20.16
N ASN A 100 9.17 2.31 -19.66
CA ASN A 100 7.96 3.04 -19.34
C ASN A 100 8.01 3.64 -17.91
N PRO A 101 8.00 4.98 -17.75
CA PRO A 101 8.07 5.63 -16.45
C PRO A 101 6.93 5.26 -15.49
N ARG A 102 5.76 4.93 -16.04
CA ARG A 102 4.60 4.53 -15.24
C ARG A 102 4.79 3.16 -14.60
N ILE A 103 5.38 2.23 -15.35
CA ILE A 103 5.77 0.91 -14.84
C ILE A 103 6.87 1.04 -13.78
N GLN A 104 7.90 1.88 -14.02
CA GLN A 104 8.94 2.17 -13.03
C GLN A 104 8.34 2.64 -11.70
N GLN A 105 7.41 3.61 -11.77
CA GLN A 105 6.75 4.17 -10.59
C GLN A 105 5.86 3.14 -9.89
N ALA A 106 5.11 2.32 -10.63
CA ALA A 106 4.29 1.25 -10.08
C ALA A 106 5.15 0.22 -9.34
N ALA A 107 6.24 -0.24 -9.96
CA ALA A 107 7.18 -1.17 -9.37
C ALA A 107 7.81 -0.62 -8.08
N LEU A 108 8.19 0.64 -8.08
CA LEU A 108 8.79 1.26 -6.91
C LEU A 108 7.79 1.43 -5.76
N ARG A 109 6.52 1.77 -6.06
CA ARG A 109 5.44 1.77 -5.07
C ARG A 109 5.20 0.38 -4.49
N ALA A 110 5.15 -0.63 -5.37
CA ALA A 110 4.98 -2.01 -4.96
C ALA A 110 6.09 -2.46 -3.99
N VAL A 111 7.37 -2.24 -4.34
CA VAL A 111 8.51 -2.55 -3.47
C VAL A 111 8.42 -1.85 -2.12
N ALA A 112 7.97 -0.58 -2.08
CA ALA A 112 7.87 0.20 -0.85
C ALA A 112 6.87 -0.38 0.16
N LEU A 113 5.88 -1.18 -0.28
CA LEU A 113 4.89 -1.81 0.59
C LEU A 113 5.42 -3.05 1.33
N PHE A 114 6.50 -3.66 0.86
CA PHE A 114 7.08 -4.83 1.52
C PHE A 114 7.88 -4.41 2.76
N GLN A 115 7.52 -4.95 3.91
CA GLN A 115 8.31 -4.85 5.15
C GLN A 115 9.38 -5.95 5.15
N HIS A 116 10.40 -5.78 4.31
CA HIS A 116 11.41 -6.81 4.10
C HIS A 116 12.78 -6.19 3.84
N ARG A 117 13.85 -6.80 4.37
CA ARG A 117 15.23 -6.32 4.19
C ARG A 117 15.59 -6.11 2.70
N ARG A 118 15.13 -7.00 1.82
CA ARG A 118 15.39 -6.89 0.39
C ARG A 118 14.73 -5.65 -0.22
N ALA A 119 13.55 -5.26 0.24
CA ALA A 119 12.90 -4.01 -0.18
C ALA A 119 13.74 -2.78 0.21
N GLU A 120 14.28 -2.73 1.43
CA GLU A 120 15.20 -1.66 1.84
C GLU A 120 16.44 -1.56 0.94
N GLU A 121 17.03 -2.70 0.62
CA GLU A 121 18.20 -2.76 -0.27
C GLU A 121 17.88 -2.20 -1.66
N ILE A 122 16.73 -2.60 -2.23
CA ILE A 122 16.26 -2.11 -3.53
C ILE A 122 16.03 -0.59 -3.48
N LEU A 123 15.26 -0.10 -2.50
CA LEU A 123 14.97 1.32 -2.33
C LEU A 123 16.26 2.14 -2.12
N GLY A 124 17.17 1.66 -1.28
CA GLY A 124 18.47 2.29 -1.04
C GLY A 124 19.34 2.36 -2.30
N ASN A 125 19.32 1.31 -3.13
CA ASN A 125 20.03 1.29 -4.40
C ASN A 125 19.44 2.30 -5.41
N VAL A 126 18.10 2.43 -5.46
CA VAL A 126 17.41 3.43 -6.31
C VAL A 126 17.85 4.85 -5.93
N VAL A 127 17.82 5.18 -4.63
CA VAL A 127 18.19 6.52 -4.15
C VAL A 127 19.64 6.87 -4.51
N ARG A 128 20.55 5.92 -4.39
CA ARG A 128 21.98 6.14 -4.67
C ARG A 128 22.36 6.04 -6.14
N HIS A 129 21.45 5.58 -7.00
CA HIS A 129 21.79 5.30 -8.40
C HIS A 129 21.96 6.60 -9.22
N PRO A 130 23.12 6.85 -9.84
CA PRO A 130 23.43 8.15 -10.46
C PRO A 130 22.55 8.47 -11.67
N ARG A 131 22.13 7.44 -12.42
CA ARG A 131 21.39 7.61 -13.70
C ARG A 131 19.87 7.59 -13.56
N LEU A 132 19.32 7.24 -12.40
CA LEU A 132 17.86 7.26 -12.23
C LEU A 132 17.34 8.69 -12.04
N PRO A 133 16.14 9.00 -12.58
CA PRO A 133 15.49 10.30 -12.40
C PRO A 133 15.28 10.65 -10.94
N ASP A 134 15.41 11.94 -10.61
CA ASP A 134 15.21 12.44 -9.25
C ASP A 134 13.81 12.12 -8.70
N ALA A 135 12.78 12.10 -9.56
CA ALA A 135 11.43 11.71 -9.17
C ALA A 135 11.35 10.30 -8.56
N LEU A 136 12.04 9.32 -9.16
CA LEU A 136 12.11 7.95 -8.62
C LEU A 136 12.91 7.90 -7.32
N LYS A 137 14.00 8.65 -7.20
CA LYS A 137 14.80 8.73 -5.97
C LYS A 137 13.98 9.32 -4.82
N ILE A 138 13.22 10.39 -5.09
CA ILE A 138 12.33 11.01 -4.10
C ILE A 138 11.22 10.03 -3.66
N GLN A 139 10.64 9.30 -4.61
CA GLN A 139 9.65 8.27 -4.30
C GLN A 139 10.27 7.14 -3.45
N ALA A 140 11.49 6.70 -3.76
CA ALA A 140 12.20 5.69 -2.97
C ALA A 140 12.52 6.15 -1.54
N LEU A 141 12.86 7.43 -1.34
CA LEU A 141 13.01 8.02 -0.01
C LEU A 141 11.72 7.96 0.80
N GLY A 142 10.56 8.23 0.18
CA GLY A 142 9.26 8.01 0.80
C GLY A 142 9.04 6.55 1.19
N GLY A 143 9.40 5.60 0.32
CA GLY A 143 9.35 4.17 0.61
C GLY A 143 10.22 3.77 1.80
N LEU A 144 11.43 4.30 1.90
CA LEU A 144 12.33 4.05 3.04
C LEU A 144 11.73 4.55 4.37
N LEU A 145 10.96 5.63 4.37
CA LEU A 145 10.26 6.09 5.58
C LEU A 145 9.31 5.03 6.13
N TYR A 146 8.61 4.30 5.26
CA TYR A 146 7.68 3.23 5.67
C TYR A 146 8.37 2.00 6.24
N GLN A 147 9.63 1.75 5.89
CA GLN A 147 10.40 0.60 6.41
C GLN A 147 10.66 0.73 7.92
N ARG A 148 10.77 1.94 8.46
CA ARG A 148 10.96 2.26 9.88
C ARG A 148 12.14 1.55 10.55
N THR A 149 13.16 1.18 9.78
CA THR A 149 14.34 0.49 10.29
C THR A 149 15.52 1.45 10.50
N PRO A 150 16.45 1.12 11.39
CA PRO A 150 17.68 1.91 11.57
C PRO A 150 18.52 1.98 10.28
N THR A 151 18.49 0.91 9.46
CA THR A 151 19.19 0.85 8.18
C THR A 151 18.60 1.84 7.18
N ALA A 152 17.29 1.83 7.01
CA ALA A 152 16.58 2.78 6.14
C ALA A 152 16.83 4.23 6.57
N ARG A 153 16.77 4.51 7.89
CA ARG A 153 17.08 5.83 8.45
C ARG A 153 18.49 6.29 8.10
N ARG A 154 19.49 5.40 8.24
CA ARG A 154 20.88 5.72 7.89
C ARG A 154 21.03 6.06 6.41
N VAL A 155 20.39 5.27 5.51
CA VAL A 155 20.40 5.56 4.07
C VAL A 155 19.88 6.97 3.79
N VAL A 156 18.75 7.37 4.40
CA VAL A 156 18.18 8.70 4.23
C VAL A 156 19.09 9.80 4.76
N GLN A 157 19.72 9.61 5.93
CA GLN A 157 20.67 10.55 6.52
C GLN A 157 21.93 10.71 5.65
N ASP A 158 22.46 9.62 5.12
CA ASP A 158 23.63 9.66 4.20
C ASP A 158 23.30 10.48 2.96
N VAL A 159 22.11 10.30 2.37
CA VAL A 159 21.67 11.05 1.18
C VAL A 159 21.40 12.52 1.51
N ALA A 160 20.85 12.82 2.68
CA ALA A 160 20.63 14.18 3.13
C ALA A 160 21.94 14.99 3.30
N ALA A 161 23.04 14.27 3.61
CA ALA A 161 24.37 14.86 3.81
C ALA A 161 25.23 14.85 2.52
N ASP A 162 24.89 14.05 1.50
CA ASP A 162 25.73 13.90 0.29
C ASP A 162 25.54 15.08 -0.66
N SER A 163 26.55 15.95 -0.75
CA SER A 163 26.55 17.10 -1.65
C SER A 163 26.60 16.75 -3.15
N ARG A 164 26.88 15.49 -3.51
CA ARG A 164 26.89 15.04 -4.92
C ARG A 164 25.49 14.70 -5.43
N VAL A 165 24.54 14.57 -4.54
CA VAL A 165 23.14 14.29 -4.88
C VAL A 165 22.46 15.59 -5.28
N GLY A 166 21.55 15.55 -6.29
CA GLY A 166 20.81 16.72 -6.73
C GLY A 166 20.03 17.38 -5.58
N TYR A 167 19.96 18.71 -5.59
CA TYR A 167 19.33 19.50 -4.53
C TYR A 167 17.91 19.02 -4.17
N ALA A 168 17.09 18.66 -5.18
CA ALA A 168 15.73 18.20 -4.96
C ALA A 168 15.68 16.90 -4.14
N VAL A 169 16.55 15.93 -4.46
CA VAL A 169 16.65 14.66 -3.73
C VAL A 169 17.19 14.86 -2.32
N GLN A 170 18.23 15.71 -2.19
CA GLN A 170 18.81 16.04 -0.88
C GLN A 170 17.77 16.69 0.03
N ASN A 171 16.97 17.61 -0.50
CA ASN A 171 15.93 18.31 0.26
C ASN A 171 14.79 17.33 0.66
N ALA A 172 14.40 16.45 -0.23
CA ALA A 172 13.45 15.36 0.10
C ALA A 172 14.00 14.46 1.21
N ALA A 173 15.29 14.08 1.14
CA ALA A 173 15.92 13.27 2.17
C ALA A 173 15.93 13.97 3.54
N ARG A 174 16.19 15.28 3.61
CA ARG A 174 16.10 16.06 4.84
C ARG A 174 14.66 16.09 5.39
N SER A 175 13.67 16.26 4.53
CA SER A 175 12.26 16.22 4.92
C SER A 175 11.87 14.86 5.49
N VAL A 176 12.30 13.77 4.89
CA VAL A 176 12.06 12.42 5.41
C VAL A 176 12.79 12.19 6.74
N ALA A 177 14.02 12.65 6.88
CA ALA A 177 14.77 12.56 8.14
C ALA A 177 14.06 13.30 9.29
N SER A 178 13.56 14.51 9.05
CA SER A 178 12.82 15.30 10.06
C SER A 178 11.51 14.63 10.47
N GLN A 179 10.82 13.93 9.56
CA GLN A 179 9.62 13.17 9.91
C GLN A 179 9.92 11.99 10.85
N TRP A 180 11.08 11.35 10.71
CA TRP A 180 11.52 10.31 11.65
C TRP A 180 11.78 10.86 13.04
N GLU A 181 12.41 12.03 13.12
CA GLU A 181 12.69 12.69 14.39
C GLU A 181 11.41 13.11 15.10
N ALA A 182 10.47 13.69 14.35
CA ALA A 182 9.15 14.07 14.88
C ALA A 182 8.35 12.86 15.38
N ALA A 183 8.42 11.72 14.68
CA ALA A 183 7.73 10.49 15.10
C ALA A 183 8.40 9.79 16.29
N ALA A 184 9.67 10.07 16.58
CA ALA A 184 10.41 9.53 17.71
C ALA A 184 10.32 10.40 18.98
N ALA A 185 9.83 11.63 18.86
CA ALA A 185 9.63 12.51 20.00
C ALA A 185 8.51 11.98 20.91
N PRO A 186 8.71 11.91 22.24
CA PRO A 186 7.64 11.55 23.16
C PRO A 186 6.48 12.54 23.01
N ALA A 187 5.26 12.03 23.02
CA ALA A 187 4.07 12.86 23.03
C ALA A 187 4.08 13.75 24.30
N PRO A 188 3.70 15.04 24.17
CA PRO A 188 3.68 15.97 25.30
C PRO A 188 2.69 15.57 26.40
#